data_68cb44b2231a804eb695d1641daef29a
#
_entry.id   68cb44b2231a804eb695d1641daef29a
#
_cell.length_a   1.000
_cell.length_b   1.000
_cell.length_c   1.000
_cell.angle_alpha   90.00
_cell.angle_beta   90.00
_cell.angle_gamma   90.00
#
_symmetry.space_group_name_H-M   'P 1'
#
loop_
_entity.id
_entity.type
_entity.pdbx_description
1 polymer ?
#
loop_
_entity_poly.entity_id
_entity_poly.type
_entity_poly.pdbx_seq_one_letter_code
_entity_poly.pdbx_strand_id
1 'polypeptide(L)'
;MKFLMNDIEYTIKEVEQRDFHKIEDGDGYYYGQSHFQTQEIWLDKNQPIEKKRKTLYHELTHVYIREYLTSRDIDPDEEVLCDIAANSHDIIHNIVEEYTKTEEICIHIK
;
A
#
# COMPACT_ATOMS: atom_id res chain seq x y z
N MET A 1 -4.54 -5.88 9.32
CA MET A 1 -4.84 -6.95 8.36
C MET A 1 -3.54 -7.46 7.73
N LYS A 2 -3.44 -8.75 7.53
CA LYS A 2 -2.27 -9.35 6.89
C LYS A 2 -2.62 -9.82 5.48
N PHE A 3 -1.64 -9.76 4.58
CA PHE A 3 -1.80 -10.25 3.22
C PHE A 3 -0.48 -10.84 2.71
N LEU A 4 -0.58 -11.64 1.64
CA LEU A 4 0.60 -12.20 0.99
C LEU A 4 0.82 -11.51 -0.36
N MET A 5 2.07 -11.17 -0.64
CA MET A 5 2.51 -10.67 -1.92
C MET A 5 3.70 -11.51 -2.36
N ASN A 6 3.51 -12.31 -3.41
CA ASN A 6 4.51 -13.30 -3.85
C ASN A 6 5.01 -14.19 -2.69
N ASP A 7 4.05 -14.69 -1.88
CA ASP A 7 4.29 -15.53 -0.70
C ASP A 7 5.01 -14.83 0.46
N ILE A 8 5.23 -13.52 0.38
CA ILE A 8 5.79 -12.72 1.47
C ILE A 8 4.66 -12.06 2.25
N GLU A 9 4.63 -12.27 3.56
CA GLU A 9 3.58 -11.72 4.41
C GLU A 9 3.87 -10.27 4.79
N TYR A 10 2.86 -9.43 4.59
CA TYR A 10 2.87 -8.01 5.00
C TYR A 10 1.69 -7.74 5.93
N THR A 11 1.84 -6.73 6.77
CA THR A 11 0.76 -6.29 7.67
C THR A 11 0.38 -4.86 7.35
N ILE A 12 -0.92 -4.59 7.22
CA ILE A 12 -1.45 -3.24 7.06
C ILE A 12 -1.80 -2.71 8.46
N LYS A 13 -1.24 -1.56 8.82
CA LYS A 13 -1.48 -0.89 10.10
C LYS A 13 -2.01 0.51 9.88
N GLU A 14 -2.97 0.92 10.71
CA GLU A 14 -3.42 2.30 10.76
C GLU A 14 -2.64 3.01 11.88
N VAL A 15 -1.99 4.11 11.53
CA VAL A 15 -1.03 4.81 12.38
C VAL A 15 -1.36 6.29 12.39
N GLU A 16 -1.13 6.96 13.53
CA GLU A 16 -1.21 8.41 13.58
C GLU A 16 -0.13 9.02 12.70
N GLN A 17 -0.49 10.06 11.95
CA GLN A 17 0.45 10.70 11.02
C GLN A 17 1.72 11.18 11.73
N ARG A 18 1.60 11.65 12.96
CA ARG A 18 2.75 12.10 13.76
C ARG A 18 3.77 11.00 14.04
N ASP A 19 3.35 9.73 13.98
CA ASP A 19 4.21 8.58 14.24
C ASP A 19 4.89 8.06 12.97
N PHE A 20 4.57 8.63 11.81
CA PHE A 20 5.21 8.26 10.55
C PHE A 20 6.67 8.71 10.57
N HIS A 21 7.52 8.00 9.84
CA HIS A 21 8.91 8.40 9.67
C HIS A 21 8.98 9.72 8.90
N LYS A 22 9.82 10.65 9.39
CA LYS A 22 9.94 11.99 8.78
C LYS A 22 10.55 11.90 7.38
N ILE A 23 10.05 12.75 6.49
CA ILE A 23 10.66 12.97 5.18
C ILE A 23 11.82 13.93 5.39
N GLU A 24 13.02 13.56 4.94
CA GLU A 24 14.20 14.41 5.09
C GLU A 24 14.13 15.69 4.26
N ASP A 25 13.39 15.67 3.14
CA ASP A 25 13.42 16.75 2.14
C ASP A 25 12.05 17.33 1.79
N GLY A 26 11.06 17.33 2.70
CA GLY A 26 9.78 17.82 2.27
C GLY A 26 8.82 18.29 3.34
N ASP A 27 8.00 19.25 2.97
CA ASP A 27 6.88 19.74 3.76
C ASP A 27 5.64 18.87 3.60
N GLY A 28 5.79 17.66 3.04
CA GLY A 28 4.68 16.79 2.74
C GLY A 28 4.21 15.95 3.91
N TYR A 29 2.91 15.76 3.99
CA TYR A 29 2.32 14.80 4.92
C TYR A 29 2.26 13.44 4.25
N TYR A 30 2.71 12.41 4.95
CA TYR A 30 2.50 11.06 4.49
C TYR A 30 1.07 10.63 4.80
N TYR A 31 0.37 10.12 3.79
CA TYR A 31 -0.89 9.42 3.98
C TYR A 31 -0.67 7.91 4.10
N GLY A 32 0.49 7.43 3.69
CA GLY A 32 0.90 6.04 3.81
C GLY A 32 2.40 5.88 3.63
N GLN A 33 2.93 4.78 4.14
CA GLN A 33 4.34 4.39 4.00
C GLN A 33 4.45 2.88 3.86
N SER A 34 5.36 2.43 3.00
CA SER A 34 5.73 1.02 2.89
C SER A 34 7.05 0.79 3.61
N HIS A 35 7.05 -0.10 4.58
CA HIS A 35 8.22 -0.47 5.37
C HIS A 35 8.66 -1.88 4.98
N PHE A 36 9.60 -1.96 4.05
CA PHE A 36 9.99 -3.25 3.46
C PHE A 36 10.79 -4.14 4.44
N GLN A 37 11.56 -3.54 5.33
CA GLN A 37 12.35 -4.31 6.29
C GLN A 37 11.49 -5.01 7.33
N THR A 38 10.43 -4.35 7.77
CA THR A 38 9.49 -4.92 8.75
C THR A 38 8.28 -5.56 8.09
N GLN A 39 8.16 -5.43 6.76
CA GLN A 39 7.04 -5.95 5.98
C GLN A 39 5.70 -5.41 6.47
N GLU A 40 5.62 -4.07 6.57
CA GLU A 40 4.43 -3.37 7.01
C GLU A 40 4.05 -2.26 6.03
N ILE A 41 2.74 -2.05 5.89
CA ILE A 41 2.20 -0.87 5.25
C ILE A 41 1.50 -0.06 6.32
N TRP A 42 1.88 1.22 6.44
CA TRP A 42 1.26 2.15 7.37
C TRP A 42 0.33 3.08 6.62
N LEU A 43 -0.91 3.21 7.11
CA LEU A 43 -1.89 4.15 6.58
C LEU A 43 -2.23 5.16 7.67
N ASP A 44 -2.36 6.44 7.29
CA ASP A 44 -2.85 7.46 8.20
C ASP A 44 -4.28 7.10 8.60
N LYS A 45 -4.51 6.85 9.87
CA LYS A 45 -5.80 6.39 10.36
C LYS A 45 -6.89 7.44 10.29
N ASN A 46 -6.53 8.72 10.19
CA ASN A 46 -7.47 9.84 10.23
C ASN A 46 -7.97 10.26 8.85
N GLN A 47 -7.49 9.64 7.77
CA GLN A 47 -7.99 9.95 6.44
C GLN A 47 -9.32 9.22 6.16
N PRO A 48 -10.20 9.80 5.32
CA PRO A 48 -11.43 9.12 4.92
C PRO A 48 -11.18 7.81 4.21
N ILE A 49 -12.15 6.90 4.23
CA ILE A 49 -12.00 5.56 3.63
C ILE A 49 -11.66 5.62 2.13
N GLU A 50 -12.21 6.57 1.40
CA GLU A 50 -11.90 6.72 -0.02
C GLU A 50 -10.41 7.05 -0.25
N LYS A 51 -9.84 7.87 0.63
CA LYS A 51 -8.41 8.20 0.58
C LYS A 51 -7.56 7.04 1.05
N LYS A 52 -8.00 6.31 2.07
CA LYS A 52 -7.31 5.09 2.52
C LYS A 52 -7.19 4.09 1.37
N ARG A 53 -8.26 3.89 0.60
CA ARG A 53 -8.25 3.00 -0.56
C ARG A 53 -7.19 3.43 -1.57
N LYS A 54 -7.18 4.70 -1.96
CA LYS A 54 -6.21 5.22 -2.93
C LYS A 54 -4.79 5.11 -2.42
N THR A 55 -4.56 5.45 -1.16
CA THR A 55 -3.25 5.35 -0.53
C THR A 55 -2.78 3.91 -0.50
N LEU A 56 -3.68 2.98 -0.17
CA LEU A 56 -3.35 1.57 -0.13
C LEU A 56 -2.99 1.04 -1.52
N TYR A 57 -3.71 1.42 -2.58
CA TYR A 57 -3.33 1.09 -3.95
C TYR A 57 -1.92 1.56 -4.27
N HIS A 58 -1.60 2.78 -3.88
CA HIS A 58 -0.27 3.35 -4.10
C HIS A 58 0.82 2.52 -3.40
N GLU A 59 0.63 2.24 -2.10
CA GLU A 59 1.61 1.50 -1.32
C GLU A 59 1.73 0.04 -1.76
N LEU A 60 0.62 -0.60 -2.11
CA LEU A 60 0.64 -1.97 -2.62
C LEU A 60 1.37 -2.07 -3.97
N THR A 61 1.32 -1.00 -4.78
CA THR A 61 2.07 -0.95 -6.03
C THR A 61 3.57 -0.98 -5.75
N HIS A 62 4.05 -0.24 -4.74
CA HIS A 62 5.44 -0.32 -4.31
C HIS A 62 5.82 -1.73 -3.87
N VAL A 63 4.95 -2.37 -3.08
CA VAL A 63 5.20 -3.75 -2.62
C VAL A 63 5.23 -4.72 -3.80
N TYR A 64 4.32 -4.57 -4.75
CA TYR A 64 4.31 -5.41 -5.95
C TYR A 64 5.62 -5.29 -6.73
N ILE A 65 6.08 -4.06 -6.94
CA ILE A 65 7.33 -3.81 -7.65
C ILE A 65 8.49 -4.47 -6.89
N ARG A 66 8.51 -4.34 -5.58
CA ARG A 66 9.56 -4.91 -4.73
C ARG A 66 9.60 -6.44 -4.80
N GLU A 67 8.44 -7.09 -4.72
CA GLU A 67 8.36 -8.54 -4.54
C GLU A 67 8.31 -9.33 -5.85
N TYR A 68 7.82 -8.73 -6.93
CA TYR A 68 7.69 -9.42 -8.22
C TYR A 68 8.71 -8.98 -9.26
N LEU A 69 9.24 -7.77 -9.15
CA LEU A 69 10.18 -7.24 -10.14
C LEU A 69 11.58 -7.26 -9.55
N THR A 70 12.37 -8.25 -9.94
CA THR A 70 13.70 -8.47 -9.38
C THR A 70 14.78 -7.60 -9.99
N SER A 71 14.52 -6.93 -11.11
CA SER A 71 15.48 -6.05 -11.75
C SER A 71 15.49 -4.69 -11.07
N ARG A 72 16.64 -4.31 -10.51
CA ARG A 72 16.82 -3.01 -9.86
C ARG A 72 16.98 -1.87 -10.86
N ASP A 73 17.19 -2.19 -12.12
CA ASP A 73 17.44 -1.24 -13.19
C ASP A 73 16.22 -1.04 -14.08
N ILE A 74 15.02 -1.16 -13.51
CA ILE A 74 13.81 -0.87 -14.26
C ILE A 74 13.74 0.64 -14.46
N ASP A 75 14.07 1.05 -15.68
CA ASP A 75 13.79 2.39 -16.13
C ASP A 75 12.30 2.37 -16.54
N PRO A 76 11.40 3.02 -15.77
CA PRO A 76 9.98 2.87 -16.03
C PRO A 76 9.58 3.71 -17.24
N ASP A 77 9.69 3.12 -18.42
CA ASP A 77 9.06 3.70 -19.59
C ASP A 77 7.54 3.41 -19.54
N GLU A 78 6.80 4.00 -20.45
CA GLU A 78 5.36 3.88 -20.47
C GLU A 78 4.90 2.42 -20.62
N GLU A 79 5.61 1.61 -21.41
CA GLU A 79 5.30 0.21 -21.61
C GLU A 79 5.43 -0.58 -20.32
N VAL A 80 6.49 -0.35 -19.56
CA VAL A 80 6.71 -1.03 -18.28
C VAL A 80 5.61 -0.65 -17.29
N LEU A 81 5.23 0.63 -17.24
CA LEU A 81 4.15 1.08 -16.36
C LEU A 81 2.80 0.45 -16.73
N CYS A 82 2.52 0.32 -18.01
CA CYS A 82 1.32 -0.35 -18.49
C CYS A 82 1.31 -1.83 -18.11
N ASP A 83 2.42 -2.50 -18.25
CA ASP A 83 2.55 -3.92 -17.86
C ASP A 83 2.38 -4.11 -16.35
N ILE A 84 2.98 -3.24 -15.56
CA ILE A 84 2.81 -3.27 -14.10
C ILE A 84 1.34 -3.11 -13.74
N ALA A 85 0.68 -2.11 -14.31
CA ALA A 85 -0.72 -1.85 -14.03
C ALA A 85 -1.61 -3.03 -14.42
N ALA A 86 -1.38 -3.62 -15.60
CA ALA A 86 -2.17 -4.73 -16.09
C ALA A 86 -1.97 -5.99 -15.24
N ASN A 87 -0.73 -6.31 -14.89
CA ASN A 87 -0.41 -7.55 -14.19
C ASN A 87 -0.66 -7.50 -12.69
N SER A 88 -0.58 -6.32 -12.09
CA SER A 88 -0.78 -6.16 -10.65
C SER A 88 -2.23 -5.90 -10.25
N HIS A 89 -3.07 -5.52 -11.20
CA HIS A 89 -4.43 -5.01 -10.90
C HIS A 89 -5.24 -5.97 -10.04
N ASP A 90 -5.36 -7.23 -10.43
CA ASP A 90 -6.21 -8.19 -9.72
C ASP A 90 -5.68 -8.49 -8.32
N ILE A 91 -4.36 -8.63 -8.20
CA ILE A 91 -3.72 -8.91 -6.91
C ILE A 91 -3.96 -7.76 -5.94
N ILE A 92 -3.67 -6.55 -6.38
CA ILE A 92 -3.80 -5.34 -5.54
C ILE A 92 -5.26 -5.08 -5.23
N HIS A 93 -6.14 -5.16 -6.24
CA HIS A 93 -7.57 -4.91 -6.06
C HIS A 93 -8.19 -5.85 -5.01
N ASN A 94 -7.85 -7.13 -5.05
CA ASN A 94 -8.37 -8.09 -4.09
C ASN A 94 -7.96 -7.74 -2.66
N ILE A 95 -6.72 -7.30 -2.44
CA ILE A 95 -6.23 -6.89 -1.13
C ILE A 95 -6.98 -5.64 -0.66
N VAL A 96 -7.16 -4.65 -1.53
CA VAL A 96 -7.86 -3.40 -1.19
C VAL A 96 -9.33 -3.68 -0.85
N GLU A 97 -10.00 -4.54 -1.62
CA GLU A 97 -11.39 -4.90 -1.36
C GLU A 97 -11.54 -5.62 -0.02
N GLU A 98 -10.65 -6.53 0.29
CA GLU A 98 -10.68 -7.24 1.57
C GLU A 98 -10.46 -6.27 2.74
N TYR A 99 -9.51 -5.36 2.63
CA TYR A 99 -9.26 -4.32 3.62
C TYR A 99 -10.50 -3.43 3.80
N THR A 100 -11.11 -2.99 2.71
CA THR A 100 -12.29 -2.12 2.74
C THR A 100 -13.47 -2.80 3.43
N LYS A 101 -13.70 -4.08 3.15
CA LYS A 101 -14.77 -4.85 3.80
C LYS A 101 -14.55 -4.95 5.31
N THR A 102 -13.33 -5.18 5.74
CA THR A 102 -12.96 -5.24 7.15
C THR A 102 -13.26 -3.92 7.85
N GLU A 103 -12.91 -2.79 7.23
CA GLU A 103 -13.18 -1.46 7.76
C GLU A 103 -14.69 -1.16 7.83
N GLU A 104 -15.45 -1.53 6.79
CA GLU A 104 -16.90 -1.35 6.78
C GLU A 104 -17.59 -2.15 7.86
N ILE A 105 -17.17 -3.39 8.09
CA ILE A 105 -17.71 -4.22 9.18
C ILE A 105 -17.43 -3.56 10.53
N CYS A 106 -16.24 -3.03 10.74
CA CYS A 106 -15.91 -2.33 11.99
C CYS A 106 -16.78 -1.09 12.21
N ILE A 107 -17.10 -0.36 11.15
CA ILE A 107 -17.97 0.82 11.22
C ILE A 107 -19.40 0.42 11.56
N HIS A 108 -19.90 -0.68 11.00
CA HIS A 108 -21.28 -1.13 11.22
C HIS A 108 -21.51 -1.76 12.59
N ILE A 109 -20.48 -2.28 13.22
CA ILE A 109 -20.56 -2.89 14.56
C ILE A 109 -20.62 -1.83 15.66
N LYS A 110 -20.13 -0.64 15.37
CA LYS A 110 -20.23 0.47 16.30
C LYS A 110 -21.63 1.06 16.28
#